data_111f58256be9f46c04bae8fb937bcbe3
#
_entry.id   111f58256be9f46c04bae8fb937bcbe3
#
_cell.length_a   1.000
_cell.length_b   1.000
_cell.length_c   1.000
_cell.angle_alpha   90.00
_cell.angle_beta   90.00
_cell.angle_gamma   90.00
#
_symmetry.space_group_name_H-M   'P 1'
#
loop_
_entity.id
_entity.type
_entity.pdbx_description
1 polymer ?
#
loop_
_entity_poly.entity_id
_entity_poly.type
_entity_poly.pdbx_seq_one_letter_code
_entity_poly.pdbx_strand_id
1 'polypeptide(L)'
;MKLQKEFKTTPAYLEMAHTDTGYEMGVYLCVGKPLHQVHISEAKPFSKYGSFSNIQIELMKSGHVFVFLGSGLHKIKKKAEQIACEVAIKQLQ
;
A
#
# COMPACT_ATOMS: atom_id res chain seq x y z
N MET A 1 -14.05 2.79 0.48
CA MET A 1 -12.96 2.05 1.11
C MET A 1 -12.50 2.77 2.37
N LYS A 2 -12.14 1.99 3.40
CA LYS A 2 -11.78 2.57 4.70
C LYS A 2 -10.59 3.54 4.64
N LEU A 3 -9.58 3.24 3.80
CA LEU A 3 -8.43 4.12 3.62
C LEU A 3 -8.82 5.50 3.11
N GLN A 4 -9.77 5.58 2.20
CA GLN A 4 -10.22 6.84 1.65
C GLN A 4 -10.90 7.70 2.71
N LYS A 5 -11.63 7.08 3.64
CA LYS A 5 -12.27 7.78 4.74
C LYS A 5 -11.26 8.34 5.74
N GLU A 6 -10.28 7.51 6.12
CA GLU A 6 -9.30 7.87 7.14
C GLU A 6 -8.31 8.93 6.66
N PHE A 7 -7.83 8.81 5.43
CA PHE A 7 -6.76 9.66 4.91
C PHE A 7 -7.19 10.53 3.74
N LYS A 8 -8.44 10.38 3.28
CA LYS A 8 -8.98 11.10 2.11
C LYS A 8 -8.09 10.92 0.87
N THR A 9 -7.54 9.71 0.72
CA THR A 9 -6.66 9.38 -0.40
C THR A 9 -6.97 7.98 -0.92
N THR A 10 -6.61 7.74 -2.18
CA THR A 10 -6.78 6.45 -2.81
C THR A 10 -5.49 5.64 -2.65
N PRO A 11 -5.59 4.35 -2.27
CA PRO A 11 -4.38 3.52 -2.20
C PRO A 11 -3.75 3.38 -3.59
N ALA A 12 -2.43 3.27 -3.61
CA ALA A 12 -1.67 3.11 -4.84
C ALA A 12 -1.42 1.63 -5.13
N TYR A 13 -1.52 1.25 -6.41
CA TYR A 13 -1.20 -0.10 -6.85
C TYR A 13 0.11 -0.05 -7.62
N LEU A 14 1.11 -0.79 -7.15
CA LEU A 14 2.43 -0.82 -7.78
C LEU A 14 2.79 -2.25 -8.16
N GLU A 15 3.40 -2.42 -9.34
CA GLU A 15 3.89 -3.72 -9.77
C GLU A 15 5.19 -4.01 -9.01
N MET A 16 5.17 -5.05 -8.18
CA MET A 16 6.33 -5.47 -7.39
C MET A 16 7.26 -6.35 -8.21
N ALA A 17 6.69 -7.27 -8.99
CA ALA A 17 7.47 -8.16 -9.84
C ALA A 17 6.60 -8.70 -10.97
N HIS A 18 7.24 -9.08 -12.06
CA HIS A 18 6.59 -9.75 -13.18
C HIS A 18 7.46 -10.95 -13.56
N THR A 19 6.93 -12.14 -13.36
CA THR A 19 7.62 -13.39 -13.64
C THR A 19 6.82 -14.24 -14.63
N ASP A 20 7.38 -15.39 -15.03
CA ASP A 20 6.67 -16.32 -15.90
C ASP A 20 5.38 -16.84 -15.26
N THR A 21 5.29 -16.81 -13.94
CA THR A 21 4.11 -17.26 -13.20
C THR A 21 3.04 -16.20 -13.06
N GLY A 22 3.35 -14.92 -13.34
CA GLY A 22 2.37 -13.84 -13.32
C GLY A 22 2.90 -12.52 -12.78
N TYR A 23 1.95 -11.67 -12.39
CA TYR A 23 2.23 -10.34 -11.85
C TYR A 23 2.10 -10.35 -10.34
N GLU A 24 3.07 -9.76 -9.65
CA GLU A 24 2.95 -9.47 -8.23
C GLU A 24 2.66 -8.00 -8.04
N MET A 25 1.46 -7.68 -7.54
CA MET A 25 1.02 -6.31 -7.34
C MET A 25 0.96 -6.01 -5.85
N GLY A 26 1.33 -4.81 -5.47
CA GLY A 26 1.27 -4.34 -4.10
C GLY A 26 0.33 -3.17 -3.93
N VAL A 27 -0.35 -3.10 -2.78
CA VAL A 27 -1.19 -1.97 -2.41
C VAL A 27 -0.46 -1.16 -1.37
N TYR A 28 -0.32 0.14 -1.62
CA TYR A 28 0.46 1.05 -0.79
C TYR A 28 -0.35 2.29 -0.43
N LEU A 29 -0.07 2.84 0.74
CA LEU A 29 -0.58 4.15 1.13
C LEU A 29 0.56 5.14 1.04
N CYS A 30 0.43 6.12 0.13
CA CYS A 30 1.44 7.16 -0.06
C CYS A 30 0.77 8.52 0.16
N VAL A 31 1.18 9.23 1.21
CA VAL A 31 0.60 10.51 1.60
C VAL A 31 1.71 11.52 1.83
N GLY A 32 1.51 12.75 1.38
CA GLY A 32 2.42 13.86 1.61
C GLY A 32 3.60 13.95 0.65
N LYS A 33 3.72 12.99 -0.26
CA LYS A 33 4.81 12.95 -1.25
C LYS A 33 4.29 12.32 -2.54
N PRO A 34 4.64 12.86 -3.72
CA PRO A 34 4.22 12.26 -4.99
C PRO A 34 4.76 10.83 -5.15
N LEU A 35 3.92 9.95 -5.68
CA LEU A 35 4.27 8.55 -5.84
C LEU A 35 5.52 8.34 -6.69
N HIS A 36 5.72 9.15 -7.71
CA HIS A 36 6.88 9.05 -8.60
C HIS A 36 8.21 9.42 -7.94
N GLN A 37 8.16 10.05 -6.75
CA GLN A 37 9.35 10.41 -5.98
C GLN A 37 9.70 9.39 -4.90
N VAL A 38 8.89 8.34 -4.74
CA VAL A 38 9.16 7.29 -3.75
C VAL A 38 9.54 6.00 -4.45
N HIS A 39 10.31 5.17 -3.77
CA HIS A 39 10.74 3.87 -4.26
C HIS A 39 10.07 2.77 -3.44
N ILE A 40 9.72 1.65 -4.09
CA ILE A 40 9.07 0.53 -3.41
C ILE A 40 9.85 0.08 -2.16
N SER A 41 11.19 0.09 -2.25
CA SER A 41 12.04 -0.31 -1.13
C SER A 41 11.92 0.59 0.10
N GLU A 42 11.37 1.79 -0.05
CA GLU A 42 11.17 2.72 1.06
C GLU A 42 9.89 2.43 1.84
N ALA A 43 8.99 1.60 1.28
CA ALA A 43 7.72 1.29 1.92
C ALA A 43 7.94 0.50 3.20
N LYS A 44 7.27 0.92 4.28
CA LYS A 44 7.29 0.21 5.55
C LYS A 44 6.00 -0.59 5.71
N PRO A 45 6.07 -1.84 6.23
CA PRO A 45 4.86 -2.64 6.40
C PRO A 45 3.92 -2.03 7.43
N PHE A 46 2.62 -2.21 7.21
CA PHE A 46 1.60 -1.72 8.13
C PHE A 46 1.81 -2.23 9.55
N SER A 47 2.29 -3.47 9.68
CA SER A 47 2.54 -4.08 10.98
C SER A 47 3.54 -3.29 11.84
N LYS A 48 4.41 -2.50 11.24
CA LYS A 48 5.35 -1.64 11.97
C LYS A 48 4.63 -0.52 12.72
N TYR A 49 3.51 -0.06 12.18
CA TYR A 49 2.74 1.03 12.81
C TYR A 49 1.68 0.48 13.76
N GLY A 50 1.05 -0.63 13.39
CA GLY A 50 0.04 -1.29 14.20
C GLY A 50 -1.34 -0.66 14.12
N SER A 51 -1.46 0.61 13.75
CA SER A 51 -2.74 1.30 13.66
C SER A 51 -2.65 2.52 12.75
N PHE A 52 -3.80 3.03 12.33
CA PHE A 52 -3.88 4.27 11.55
C PHE A 52 -3.43 5.47 12.37
N SER A 53 -3.70 5.47 13.69
CA SER A 53 -3.27 6.57 14.56
C SER A 53 -1.75 6.73 14.52
N ASN A 54 -1.01 5.62 14.56
CA ASN A 54 0.45 5.66 14.49
C ASN A 54 0.95 6.16 13.14
N ILE A 55 0.25 5.81 12.06
CA ILE A 55 0.57 6.32 10.72
C ILE A 55 0.37 7.83 10.66
N GLN A 56 -0.72 8.34 11.24
CA GLN A 56 -1.00 9.77 11.29
C GLN A 56 0.08 10.51 12.09
N ILE A 57 0.53 9.94 13.21
CA ILE A 57 1.59 10.53 14.01
C ILE A 57 2.87 10.65 13.17
N GLU A 58 3.22 9.60 12.45
CA GLU A 58 4.41 9.62 11.58
C GLU A 58 4.26 10.67 10.48
N LEU A 59 3.08 10.78 9.89
CA LEU A 59 2.80 11.78 8.86
C LEU A 59 3.00 13.20 9.42
N MET A 60 2.57 13.45 10.65
CA MET A 60 2.74 14.74 11.29
C MET A 60 4.21 15.04 11.57
N LYS A 61 5.00 14.02 11.92
CA LYS A 61 6.42 14.18 12.24
C LYS A 61 7.28 14.41 11.00
N SER A 62 7.11 13.59 9.98
CA SER A 62 7.99 13.59 8.80
C SER A 62 7.38 14.31 7.60
N GLY A 63 6.08 14.59 7.63
CA GLY A 63 5.39 15.24 6.53
C GLY A 63 4.95 14.30 5.41
N HIS A 64 5.33 13.04 5.48
CA HIS A 64 4.94 12.03 4.48
C HIS A 64 4.98 10.64 5.08
N VAL A 65 4.21 9.71 4.49
CA VAL A 65 4.27 8.28 4.81
C VAL A 65 4.15 7.46 3.54
N PHE A 66 4.81 6.31 3.51
CA PHE A 66 4.72 5.35 2.42
C PHE A 66 4.63 3.97 3.05
N VAL A 67 3.42 3.38 3.05
CA VAL A 67 3.11 2.17 3.80
C VAL A 67 2.71 1.06 2.85
N PHE A 68 3.30 -0.12 3.04
CA PHE A 68 2.91 -1.34 2.33
C PHE A 68 1.73 -1.98 3.06
N LEU A 69 0.62 -2.19 2.35
CA LEU A 69 -0.61 -2.72 2.93
C LEU A 69 -0.85 -4.18 2.59
N GLY A 70 -0.47 -4.63 1.41
CA GLY A 70 -0.69 -6.01 1.02
C GLY A 70 -0.24 -6.27 -0.42
N SER A 71 -0.14 -7.55 -0.79
CA SER A 71 0.25 -7.93 -2.13
C SER A 71 -0.55 -9.12 -2.62
N GLY A 72 -0.57 -9.29 -3.95
CA GLY A 72 -1.23 -10.43 -4.58
C GLY A 72 -0.49 -10.86 -5.83
N LEU A 73 -0.53 -12.17 -6.12
CA LEU A 73 0.12 -12.75 -7.29
C LEU A 73 -0.93 -13.46 -8.14
N HIS A 74 -0.96 -13.12 -9.44
CA HIS A 74 -1.87 -13.75 -10.39
C HIS A 74 -1.35 -13.57 -11.81
N LYS A 75 -1.71 -14.47 -12.71
CA LYS A 75 -1.35 -14.38 -14.13
C LYS A 75 -1.92 -13.13 -14.79
N ILE A 76 -3.07 -12.67 -14.32
CA ILE A 76 -3.74 -11.48 -14.84
C ILE A 76 -3.49 -10.33 -13.87
N LYS A 77 -2.91 -9.24 -14.37
CA LYS A 77 -2.53 -8.08 -13.56
C LYS A 77 -3.70 -7.53 -12.74
N LYS A 78 -4.85 -7.39 -13.37
CA LYS A 78 -6.05 -6.87 -12.70
C LYS A 78 -6.49 -7.73 -11.53
N LYS A 79 -6.38 -9.05 -11.67
CA LYS A 79 -6.71 -9.99 -10.59
C LYS A 79 -5.67 -9.97 -9.48
N ALA A 80 -4.40 -9.76 -9.82
CA ALA A 80 -3.34 -9.59 -8.83
C ALA A 80 -3.62 -8.36 -7.96
N GLU A 81 -4.05 -7.25 -8.57
CA GLU A 81 -4.44 -6.05 -7.85
C GLU A 81 -5.63 -6.31 -6.91
N GLN A 82 -6.60 -7.08 -7.36
CA GLN A 82 -7.77 -7.43 -6.56
C GLN A 82 -7.37 -8.27 -5.34
N ILE A 83 -6.48 -9.24 -5.53
CA ILE A 83 -5.98 -10.07 -4.42
C ILE A 83 -5.21 -9.19 -3.43
N ALA A 84 -4.35 -8.31 -3.93
CA ALA A 84 -3.60 -7.39 -3.08
C ALA A 84 -4.54 -6.50 -2.25
N CYS A 85 -5.61 -6.03 -2.85
CA CYS A 85 -6.60 -5.20 -2.17
C CYS A 85 -7.30 -5.98 -1.05
N GLU A 86 -7.66 -7.23 -1.31
CA GLU A 86 -8.29 -8.08 -0.29
C GLU A 86 -7.36 -8.32 0.90
N VAL A 87 -6.08 -8.57 0.64
CA VAL A 87 -5.08 -8.73 1.70
C VAL A 87 -4.94 -7.44 2.51
N ALA A 88 -4.90 -6.30 1.83
CA ALA A 88 -4.81 -5.00 2.49
C ALA A 88 -6.00 -4.74 3.41
N ILE A 89 -7.21 -5.04 2.93
CA ILE A 89 -8.44 -4.86 3.72
C ILE A 89 -8.38 -5.72 4.98
N LYS A 90 -7.92 -6.96 4.88
CA LYS A 90 -7.80 -7.85 6.04
C LYS A 90 -6.85 -7.30 7.08
N GLN A 91 -5.75 -6.68 6.66
CA GLN A 91 -4.80 -6.08 7.61
C GLN A 91 -5.40 -4.87 8.33
N LEU A 92 -6.33 -4.17 7.68
CA LEU A 92 -6.91 -2.96 8.22
C LEU A 92 -8.12 -3.21 9.12
N GLN A 93 -8.57 -4.44 9.23
CA GLN A 93 -9.71 -4.80 10.08
C GLN A 93 -9.30 -5.08 11.55
#